data_86b2f3cb2be4c43a1769b661f7fd9185
#
_entry.id   86b2f3cb2be4c43a1769b661f7fd9185
#
_cell.length_a   1.000
_cell.length_b   1.000
_cell.length_c   1.000
_cell.angle_alpha   90.00
_cell.angle_beta   90.00
_cell.angle_gamma   90.00
#
_symmetry.space_group_name_H-M   'P 1'
#
loop_
_entity.id
_entity.type
_entity.pdbx_description
1 polymer ?
#
loop_
_entity_poly.entity_id
_entity_poly.type
_entity_poly.pdbx_seq_one_letter_code
_entity_poly.pdbx_strand_id
1 'polypeptide(L)'
;MTFALPSGNIACELSEKGATCTIANSSATPPVDETCSGVLGLVLTVDENGAAAPCVEGASPGAAAAGTPVLEYGQAKTVGDYTCTSSSTGVTCQNDKTTDGFKLAKADSEFF
;
A
#
# COMPACT_ATOMS: atom_id res chain seq x y z
N MET A 1 2.95 4.18 -12.37
CA MET A 1 1.59 3.66 -12.66
C MET A 1 0.75 3.76 -11.40
N THR A 2 -0.38 4.42 -11.48
CA THR A 2 -1.30 4.59 -10.35
C THR A 2 -2.54 3.73 -10.57
N PHE A 3 -3.01 3.06 -9.53
CA PHE A 3 -4.25 2.30 -9.59
C PHE A 3 -4.92 2.28 -8.21
N ALA A 4 -6.17 1.88 -8.19
CA ALA A 4 -6.95 1.69 -6.96
C ALA A 4 -7.59 0.31 -6.95
N LEU A 5 -7.89 -0.20 -5.77
CA LEU A 5 -8.73 -1.38 -5.63
C LEU A 5 -10.21 -1.00 -5.87
N PRO A 6 -11.07 -1.97 -6.18
CA PRO A 6 -12.47 -1.67 -6.58
C PRO A 6 -13.26 -0.80 -5.61
N SER A 7 -13.03 -0.92 -4.30
CA SER A 7 -13.73 -0.08 -3.32
C SER A 7 -13.28 1.38 -3.31
N GLY A 8 -12.13 1.69 -3.90
CA GLY A 8 -11.51 3.01 -3.83
C GLY A 8 -10.86 3.34 -2.50
N ASN A 9 -10.92 2.45 -1.51
CA ASN A 9 -10.34 2.67 -0.18
C ASN A 9 -8.82 2.56 -0.18
N ILE A 10 -8.26 1.75 -1.07
CA ILE A 10 -6.81 1.54 -1.22
C ILE A 10 -6.40 2.01 -2.61
N ALA A 11 -5.35 2.81 -2.66
CA ALA A 11 -4.74 3.26 -3.91
C ALA A 11 -3.23 3.05 -3.83
N CYS A 12 -2.62 2.72 -4.96
CA CYS A 12 -1.19 2.43 -5.04
C CYS A 12 -0.54 3.16 -6.18
N GLU A 13 0.75 3.47 -6.00
CA GLU A 13 1.62 3.92 -7.06
C GLU A 13 2.75 2.91 -7.22
N LEU A 14 2.91 2.39 -8.42
CA LEU A 14 3.86 1.35 -8.78
C LEU A 14 4.85 1.88 -9.80
N SER A 15 6.13 1.76 -9.51
CA SER A 15 7.21 2.21 -10.40
C SER A 15 8.39 1.22 -10.36
N GLU A 16 9.39 1.48 -11.20
CA GLU A 16 10.62 0.69 -11.19
C GLU A 16 11.43 0.85 -9.91
N LYS A 17 11.14 1.87 -9.10
CA LYS A 17 11.82 2.15 -7.83
C LYS A 17 11.12 1.56 -6.62
N GLY A 18 9.89 1.09 -6.78
CA GLY A 18 9.14 0.51 -5.69
C GLY A 18 7.64 0.69 -5.82
N ALA A 19 6.93 0.35 -4.76
CA ALA A 19 5.48 0.51 -4.66
C ALA A 19 5.12 1.23 -3.38
N THR A 20 4.13 2.11 -3.46
CA THR A 20 3.57 2.82 -2.31
C THR A 20 2.06 2.68 -2.36
N CYS A 21 1.47 2.21 -1.28
CA CYS A 21 0.01 2.09 -1.18
C CYS A 21 -0.50 2.88 0.02
N THR A 22 -1.68 3.48 -0.15
CA THR A 22 -2.36 4.25 0.89
C THR A 22 -3.74 3.68 1.13
N ILE A 23 -4.25 3.81 2.36
CA ILE A 23 -5.58 3.39 2.72
C ILE A 23 -6.32 4.57 3.38
N ALA A 24 -7.55 4.84 2.94
CA ALA A 24 -8.35 5.94 3.46
C ALA A 24 -8.99 5.60 4.80
N ASN A 25 -9.56 4.40 4.92
CA ASN A 25 -10.22 3.92 6.12
C ASN A 25 -9.63 2.59 6.54
N SER A 26 -9.02 2.55 7.72
CA SER A 26 -8.45 1.33 8.31
C SER A 26 -9.08 1.07 9.67
N SER A 27 -9.41 -0.19 9.94
CA SER A 27 -9.84 -0.65 11.25
C SER A 27 -8.70 -1.30 12.04
N ALA A 28 -7.51 -1.40 11.46
CA ALA A 28 -6.34 -1.93 12.14
C ALA A 28 -5.88 -0.99 13.24
N THR A 29 -5.32 -1.56 14.32
CA THR A 29 -4.68 -0.76 15.37
C THR A 29 -3.32 -0.29 14.85
N PRO A 30 -3.09 1.03 14.76
CA PRO A 30 -1.82 1.54 14.26
C PRO A 30 -0.67 1.16 15.21
N PRO A 31 0.53 0.85 14.69
CA PRO A 31 1.72 0.73 15.52
C PRO A 31 1.99 2.04 16.25
N VAL A 32 2.57 1.95 17.44
CA VAL A 32 2.97 3.12 18.22
C VAL A 32 4.46 3.38 18.00
N ASP A 33 4.80 4.59 17.59
CA ASP A 33 6.17 5.05 17.44
C ASP A 33 6.30 6.45 18.02
N GLU A 34 7.11 6.60 19.04
CA GLU A 34 7.29 7.87 19.75
C GLU A 34 7.93 8.95 18.85
N THR A 35 8.63 8.54 17.80
CA THR A 35 9.25 9.48 16.85
C THR A 35 8.26 9.98 15.79
N CYS A 36 7.09 9.38 15.71
CA CYS A 36 6.05 9.76 14.76
C CYS A 36 4.98 10.60 15.46
N SER A 37 4.85 11.86 15.07
CA SER A 37 3.80 12.74 15.59
C SER A 37 2.47 12.56 14.87
N GLY A 38 2.43 11.74 13.82
CA GLY A 38 1.23 11.42 13.05
C GLY A 38 0.78 9.97 13.24
N VAL A 39 0.37 9.33 12.15
CA VAL A 39 -0.17 7.98 12.14
C VAL A 39 0.69 7.06 11.30
N LEU A 40 0.95 5.85 11.81
CA LEU A 40 1.59 4.77 11.06
C LEU A 40 0.54 3.81 10.52
N GLY A 41 0.87 3.13 9.41
CA GLY A 41 0.02 2.08 8.85
C GLY A 41 -0.99 2.54 7.81
N LEU A 42 -1.11 3.84 7.55
CA LEU A 42 -1.96 4.36 6.48
C LEU A 42 -1.24 4.42 5.14
N VAL A 43 0.08 4.40 5.15
CA VAL A 43 0.94 4.34 3.97
C VAL A 43 1.94 3.22 4.18
N LEU A 44 2.04 2.31 3.21
CA LEU A 44 3.05 1.25 3.20
C LEU A 44 3.87 1.35 1.92
N THR A 45 5.17 1.11 2.04
CA THR A 45 6.09 1.15 0.90
C THR A 45 6.95 -0.10 0.85
N VAL A 46 7.37 -0.46 -0.36
CA VAL A 46 8.43 -1.45 -0.58
C VAL A 46 9.37 -0.93 -1.66
N ASP A 47 10.66 -1.04 -1.40
CA ASP A 47 11.71 -0.65 -2.33
C ASP A 47 12.92 -1.59 -2.20
N GLU A 48 14.07 -1.20 -2.75
CA GLU A 48 15.28 -2.01 -2.70
C GLU A 48 15.80 -2.25 -1.27
N ASN A 49 15.38 -1.42 -0.31
CA ASN A 49 15.77 -1.53 1.10
C ASN A 49 14.76 -2.32 1.93
N GLY A 50 13.68 -2.80 1.34
CA GLY A 50 12.65 -3.58 2.02
C GLY A 50 11.34 -2.83 2.16
N ALA A 51 10.45 -3.35 3.02
CA ALA A 51 9.14 -2.77 3.26
C ALA A 51 9.17 -1.86 4.49
N ALA A 52 8.36 -0.80 4.47
CA ALA A 52 8.28 0.17 5.55
C ALA A 52 6.89 0.78 5.66
N ALA A 53 6.60 1.37 6.82
CA ALA A 53 5.40 2.15 7.07
C ALA A 53 5.82 3.57 7.44
N PRO A 54 5.92 4.50 6.47
CA PRO A 54 6.30 5.87 6.78
C PRO A 54 5.32 6.55 7.72
N CYS A 55 5.82 7.47 8.52
CA CYS A 55 4.99 8.29 9.39
C CYS A 55 4.17 9.27 8.55
N VAL A 56 2.85 9.25 8.74
CA VAL A 56 1.93 10.19 8.07
C VAL A 56 1.61 11.32 9.04
N GLU A 57 2.12 12.51 8.74
CA GLU A 57 1.85 13.72 9.50
C GLU A 57 0.86 14.60 8.72
N GLY A 58 0.00 15.31 9.43
CA GLY A 58 -1.00 16.16 8.83
C GLY A 58 -2.25 15.39 8.41
N ALA A 59 -2.78 15.66 7.22
CA ALA A 59 -4.01 15.04 6.74
C ALA A 59 -3.78 13.56 6.40
N SER A 60 -4.74 12.71 6.77
CA SER A 60 -4.74 11.30 6.38
C SER A 60 -4.96 11.15 4.88
N PRO A 61 -4.47 10.04 4.26
CA PRO A 61 -4.78 9.75 2.87
C PRO A 61 -6.29 9.67 2.65
N GLY A 62 -6.74 10.22 1.55
CA GLY A 62 -8.14 10.11 1.14
C GLY A 62 -8.37 8.88 0.28
N ALA A 63 -9.64 8.62 -0.06
CA ALA A 63 -10.01 7.60 -1.04
C ALA A 63 -9.39 7.93 -2.40
N ALA A 64 -9.31 6.94 -3.29
CA ALA A 64 -8.78 7.12 -4.63
C ALA A 64 -9.56 8.20 -5.37
N ALA A 65 -8.84 9.03 -6.12
CA ALA A 65 -9.47 10.08 -6.94
C ALA A 65 -10.37 9.48 -8.01
N ALA A 66 -11.43 10.20 -8.37
CA ALA A 66 -12.31 9.80 -9.46
C ALA A 66 -11.49 9.64 -10.75
N GLY A 67 -11.74 8.58 -11.51
CA GLY A 67 -11.01 8.29 -12.74
C GLY A 67 -9.71 7.51 -12.55
N THR A 68 -9.33 7.20 -11.33
CA THR A 68 -8.17 6.34 -11.07
C THR A 68 -8.41 4.95 -11.67
N PRO A 69 -7.47 4.39 -12.46
CA PRO A 69 -7.62 3.04 -12.97
C PRO A 69 -7.83 2.03 -11.84
N VAL A 70 -8.68 1.05 -12.07
CA VAL A 70 -9.01 0.03 -11.07
C VAL A 70 -8.28 -1.26 -11.39
N LEU A 71 -7.60 -1.82 -10.39
CA LEU A 71 -7.04 -3.16 -10.44
C LEU A 71 -8.06 -4.10 -9.79
N GLU A 72 -8.73 -4.88 -10.61
CA GLU A 72 -9.79 -5.79 -10.13
C GLU A 72 -9.22 -6.88 -9.22
N TYR A 73 -10.06 -7.40 -8.34
CA TYR A 73 -9.65 -8.50 -7.47
C TYR A 73 -9.15 -9.70 -8.29
N GLY A 74 -8.04 -10.27 -7.87
CA GLY A 74 -7.39 -11.37 -8.56
C GLY A 74 -6.41 -10.95 -9.66
N GLN A 75 -6.34 -9.66 -9.97
CA GLN A 75 -5.40 -9.14 -10.96
C GLN A 75 -4.12 -8.65 -10.30
N ALA A 76 -3.04 -8.65 -11.08
CA ALA A 76 -1.73 -8.16 -10.65
C ALA A 76 -1.15 -7.22 -11.70
N LYS A 77 -0.31 -6.31 -11.24
CA LYS A 77 0.48 -5.42 -12.10
C LYS A 77 1.94 -5.50 -11.69
N THR A 78 2.81 -5.54 -12.67
CA THR A 78 4.26 -5.59 -12.47
C THR A 78 4.92 -4.43 -13.21
N VAL A 79 5.78 -3.71 -12.52
CA VAL A 79 6.66 -2.69 -13.11
C VAL A 79 8.07 -2.95 -12.58
N GLY A 80 9.01 -3.21 -13.48
CA GLY A 80 10.37 -3.59 -13.08
C GLY A 80 10.36 -4.84 -12.22
N ASP A 81 10.95 -4.77 -11.02
CA ASP A 81 11.02 -5.88 -10.07
C ASP A 81 9.87 -5.90 -9.05
N TYR A 82 8.86 -5.04 -9.21
CA TYR A 82 7.78 -4.91 -8.23
C TYR A 82 6.45 -5.36 -8.79
N THR A 83 5.75 -6.18 -8.03
CA THR A 83 4.42 -6.69 -8.38
C THR A 83 3.44 -6.37 -7.27
N CYS A 84 2.30 -5.79 -7.64
CA CYS A 84 1.17 -5.59 -6.74
C CYS A 84 0.00 -6.47 -7.20
N THR A 85 -0.61 -7.17 -6.25
CA THR A 85 -1.74 -8.06 -6.49
C THR A 85 -2.95 -7.57 -5.71
N SER A 86 -4.08 -7.45 -6.39
CA SER A 86 -5.36 -7.03 -5.80
C SER A 86 -6.16 -8.23 -5.33
N SER A 87 -6.74 -8.15 -4.13
CA SER A 87 -7.66 -9.16 -3.62
C SER A 87 -8.79 -8.50 -2.83
N SER A 88 -9.83 -9.26 -2.53
CA SER A 88 -10.95 -8.76 -1.72
C SER A 88 -10.54 -8.40 -0.30
N THR A 89 -9.40 -8.89 0.17
CA THR A 89 -8.89 -8.61 1.51
C THR A 89 -7.84 -7.50 1.53
N GLY A 90 -7.42 -6.99 0.38
CA GLY A 90 -6.44 -5.91 0.32
C GLY A 90 -5.48 -6.03 -0.85
N VAL A 91 -4.39 -5.30 -0.78
CA VAL A 91 -3.34 -5.31 -1.81
C VAL A 91 -2.04 -5.88 -1.23
N THR A 92 -1.35 -6.69 -2.03
CA THR A 92 -0.02 -7.20 -1.69
C THR A 92 0.95 -6.68 -2.73
N CYS A 93 1.99 -5.96 -2.29
CA CYS A 93 3.05 -5.50 -3.17
C CYS A 93 4.38 -6.09 -2.71
N GLN A 94 5.16 -6.57 -3.66
CA GLN A 94 6.39 -7.31 -3.39
C GLN A 94 7.50 -6.92 -4.35
N ASN A 95 8.72 -6.84 -3.81
CA ASN A 95 9.93 -6.83 -4.63
C ASN A 95 10.23 -8.29 -5.02
N ASP A 96 10.03 -8.63 -6.28
CA ASP A 96 10.18 -10.01 -6.76
C ASP A 96 11.61 -10.52 -6.67
N LYS A 97 12.59 -9.61 -6.62
CA LYS A 97 14.00 -9.94 -6.56
C LYS A 97 14.47 -10.29 -5.15
N THR A 98 14.00 -9.56 -4.14
CA THR A 98 14.38 -9.77 -2.73
C THR A 98 13.33 -10.52 -1.94
N THR A 99 12.11 -10.62 -2.45
CA THR A 99 10.92 -11.18 -1.81
C THR A 99 10.37 -10.36 -0.64
N ASP A 100 10.94 -9.19 -0.37
CA ASP A 100 10.39 -8.26 0.61
C ASP A 100 9.09 -7.64 0.09
N GLY A 101 8.17 -7.37 0.98
CA GLY A 101 6.91 -6.76 0.57
C GLY A 101 5.99 -6.46 1.73
N PHE A 102 4.77 -6.07 1.38
CA PHE A 102 3.73 -5.79 2.36
C PHE A 102 2.37 -6.21 1.84
N LYS A 103 1.46 -6.43 2.79
CA LYS A 103 0.03 -6.54 2.52
C LYS A 103 -0.68 -5.43 3.27
N LEU A 104 -1.46 -4.63 2.56
CA LEU A 104 -2.27 -3.56 3.14
C LEU A 104 -3.75 -3.94 3.02
N ALA A 105 -4.42 -4.07 4.16
CA ALA A 105 -5.83 -4.42 4.23
C ALA A 105 -6.53 -3.51 5.24
N LYS A 106 -7.85 -3.41 5.14
CA LYS A 106 -8.63 -2.59 6.07
C LYS A 106 -8.51 -3.07 7.51
N ALA A 107 -8.49 -4.38 7.72
CA ALA A 107 -8.46 -4.98 9.06
C ALA A 107 -7.05 -5.07 9.65
N ASP A 108 -6.03 -5.23 8.82
CA ASP A 108 -4.64 -5.33 9.27
C ASP A 108 -3.68 -5.05 8.12
N SER A 109 -2.39 -5.01 8.45
CA SER A 109 -1.32 -4.94 7.48
C SER A 109 -0.14 -5.77 7.97
N GLU A 110 0.63 -6.30 7.03
CA GLU A 110 1.75 -7.20 7.30
C GLU A 110 2.95 -6.81 6.44
N PHE A 111 4.13 -7.05 6.99
CA PHE A 111 5.39 -7.03 6.23
C PHE A 111 5.94 -8.45 6.11
N PHE A 112 6.66 -8.70 5.02
CA PHE A 112 7.34 -9.99 4.83
C PHE A 112 8.62 -9.83 4.03
#